data_9255290a78ddeb42d2e94e8f04670a26
#
_entry.id   9255290a78ddeb42d2e94e8f04670a26
#
_cell.length_a   1.000
_cell.length_b   1.000
_cell.length_c   1.000
_cell.angle_alpha   90.00
_cell.angle_beta   90.00
_cell.angle_gamma   90.00
#
_symmetry.space_group_name_H-M   'P 1'
#
loop_
_entity.id
_entity.type
_entity.pdbx_description
1 polymer ?
#
loop_
_entity_poly.entity_id
_entity_poly.type
_entity_poly.pdbx_seq_one_letter_code
_entity_poly.pdbx_strand_id
1 'polypeptide(L)'
;MAGYSGTPLPKKLGIVGDAVFVVVDPPGGFAMTLGDYGDAVWQKSLMAPLDVVVAFFTSRSKLIAAWPKLTAAAAPDGGVWVAWPKKSSGVATDITENVLRAELLPTGWVDNKVCAIDDTWSGLRFVLRKELRRPGDKRR
;
A
#
# COMPACT_ATOMS: atom_id res chain seq x y z
N MET A 1 -4.42 8.62 19.62
CA MET A 1 -3.86 8.36 18.30
C MET A 1 -4.26 7.00 17.81
N ALA A 2 -4.96 6.98 16.70
CA ALA A 2 -5.44 5.73 16.13
C ALA A 2 -4.25 4.84 15.75
N GLY A 3 -4.36 3.56 16.09
CA GLY A 3 -3.34 2.59 15.73
C GLY A 3 -1.94 2.89 16.25
N TYR A 4 -1.84 3.79 17.18
CA TYR A 4 -0.54 4.19 17.68
C TYR A 4 0.08 3.05 18.50
N SER A 5 1.22 2.59 18.06
CA SER A 5 1.95 1.50 18.74
C SER A 5 3.36 1.89 19.10
N GLY A 6 3.74 3.14 18.90
CA GLY A 6 5.11 3.58 19.08
C GLY A 6 6.01 3.35 17.87
N THR A 7 5.57 2.55 16.91
CA THR A 7 6.35 2.32 15.69
C THR A 7 6.02 3.43 14.67
N PRO A 8 7.03 4.13 14.13
CA PRO A 8 6.78 5.13 13.11
C PRO A 8 6.08 4.57 11.88
N LEU A 9 5.19 5.35 11.29
CA LEU A 9 4.43 4.91 10.13
C LEU A 9 5.29 4.43 8.96
N PRO A 10 6.38 5.12 8.57
CA PRO A 10 7.21 4.61 7.49
C PRO A 10 7.70 3.19 7.74
N LYS A 11 8.11 2.90 8.96
CA LYS A 11 8.57 1.56 9.32
C LYS A 11 7.45 0.53 9.21
N LYS A 12 6.24 0.89 9.64
CA LYS A 12 5.07 0.00 9.50
C LYS A 12 4.80 -0.33 8.05
N LEU A 13 4.97 0.65 7.16
CA LEU A 13 4.70 0.49 5.74
C LEU A 13 5.85 -0.17 4.97
N GLY A 14 6.99 -0.40 5.62
CA GLY A 14 8.17 -0.95 4.95
C GLY A 14 9.00 0.09 4.23
N ILE A 15 8.75 1.37 4.49
CA ILE A 15 9.53 2.47 3.91
C ILE A 15 10.73 2.67 4.81
N VAL A 16 11.76 1.86 4.58
CA VAL A 16 12.97 1.83 5.41
C VAL A 16 14.21 1.80 4.51
N GLY A 17 15.35 2.15 5.09
CA GLY A 17 16.61 2.14 4.34
C GLY A 17 16.53 3.04 3.13
N ASP A 18 16.94 2.54 1.99
CA ASP A 18 16.93 3.25 0.72
C ASP A 18 15.72 2.87 -0.15
N ALA A 19 14.64 2.40 0.45
CA ALA A 19 13.45 1.98 -0.28
C ALA A 19 12.94 3.08 -1.21
N VAL A 20 12.51 2.69 -2.39
CA VAL A 20 11.88 3.60 -3.34
C VAL A 20 10.37 3.35 -3.25
N PHE A 21 9.61 4.40 -3.02
CA PHE A 21 8.17 4.26 -2.83
C PHE A 21 7.38 5.35 -3.55
N VAL A 22 6.12 5.05 -3.80
CA VAL A 22 5.16 5.98 -4.40
C VAL A 22 3.88 5.97 -3.55
N VAL A 23 3.25 7.12 -3.43
CA VAL A 23 1.96 7.26 -2.78
C VAL A 23 0.96 7.74 -3.83
N VAL A 24 -0.13 7.00 -3.98
CA VAL A 24 -1.16 7.27 -5.00
C VAL A 24 -2.41 7.80 -4.31
N ASP A 25 -2.85 8.98 -4.74
CA ASP A 25 -4.05 9.66 -4.25
C ASP A 25 -4.11 9.79 -2.73
N PRO A 26 -3.06 10.31 -2.09
CA PRO A 26 -3.06 10.46 -0.64
C PRO A 26 -4.08 11.50 -0.18
N PRO A 27 -4.63 11.33 1.01
CA PRO A 27 -5.46 12.38 1.61
C PRO A 27 -4.61 13.60 1.96
N GLY A 28 -5.26 14.76 2.10
CA GLY A 28 -4.57 15.97 2.51
C GLY A 28 -3.82 15.76 3.82
N GLY A 29 -2.60 16.28 3.90
CA GLY A 29 -1.78 16.19 5.10
C GLY A 29 -1.05 14.85 5.25
N PHE A 30 -1.08 13.98 4.26
CA PHE A 30 -0.44 12.67 4.39
C PHE A 30 1.07 12.77 4.63
N ALA A 31 1.74 13.75 4.04
CA ALA A 31 3.18 13.91 4.26
C ALA A 31 3.51 14.12 5.73
N MET A 32 2.68 14.89 6.44
CA MET A 32 2.86 15.08 7.88
C MET A 32 2.52 13.81 8.65
N THR A 33 1.47 13.09 8.23
CA THR A 33 1.11 11.82 8.84
C THR A 33 2.23 10.81 8.72
N LEU A 34 2.85 10.75 7.54
CA LEU A 34 3.97 9.83 7.28
C LEU A 34 5.15 10.17 8.18
N GLY A 35 5.51 11.44 8.27
CA GLY A 35 6.64 11.88 9.07
C GLY A 35 7.97 11.62 8.38
N ASP A 36 9.02 11.52 9.19
CA ASP A 36 10.39 11.33 8.70
C ASP A 36 10.57 9.90 8.19
N TYR A 37 10.97 9.77 6.94
CA TYR A 37 11.21 8.46 6.30
C TYR A 37 12.69 8.24 5.95
N GLY A 38 13.59 9.02 6.55
CA GLY A 38 15.03 8.80 6.41
C GLY A 38 15.53 8.93 4.98
N ASP A 39 16.33 7.96 4.55
CA ASP A 39 16.97 7.97 3.23
C ASP A 39 16.09 7.35 2.13
N ALA A 40 14.89 6.91 2.45
CA ALA A 40 13.99 6.36 1.45
C ALA A 40 13.63 7.45 0.42
N VAL A 41 13.32 7.01 -0.80
CA VAL A 41 13.07 7.92 -1.91
C VAL A 41 11.57 7.91 -2.24
N TRP A 42 10.92 9.05 -2.07
CA TRP A 42 9.52 9.23 -2.44
C TRP A 42 9.46 9.64 -3.91
N GLN A 43 9.21 8.67 -4.77
CA GLN A 43 9.12 8.90 -6.21
C GLN A 43 7.72 9.42 -6.55
N LYS A 44 7.64 10.30 -7.54
CA LYS A 44 6.34 10.94 -7.87
C LYS A 44 5.49 10.14 -8.83
N SER A 45 6.07 9.24 -9.60
CA SER A 45 5.34 8.49 -10.61
C SER A 45 5.48 6.99 -10.40
N LEU A 46 4.52 6.24 -10.94
CA LEU A 46 4.53 4.78 -10.90
C LEU A 46 5.53 4.22 -11.92
N MET A 47 6.82 4.37 -11.62
CA MET A 47 7.89 3.82 -12.44
C MET A 47 8.57 2.67 -11.72
N ALA A 48 8.46 1.49 -12.31
CA ALA A 48 9.09 0.29 -11.77
C ALA A 48 10.63 0.41 -11.78
N PRO A 49 11.31 -0.28 -10.87
CA PRO A 49 10.74 -1.09 -9.80
C PRO A 49 10.52 -0.26 -8.53
N LEU A 50 9.40 -0.50 -7.84
CA LEU A 50 9.09 0.16 -6.59
C LEU A 50 9.11 -0.86 -5.45
N ASP A 51 9.73 -0.50 -4.34
CA ASP A 51 9.75 -1.34 -3.15
C ASP A 51 8.40 -1.31 -2.44
N VAL A 52 7.78 -0.13 -2.40
CA VAL A 52 6.52 0.07 -1.68
C VAL A 52 5.62 0.97 -2.52
N VAL A 53 4.39 0.56 -2.70
CA VAL A 53 3.33 1.39 -3.27
C VAL A 53 2.27 1.55 -2.19
N VAL A 54 1.87 2.78 -1.91
CA VAL A 54 0.77 3.07 -0.98
C VAL A 54 -0.32 3.79 -1.77
N ALA A 55 -1.45 3.15 -1.94
CA ALA A 55 -2.53 3.70 -2.77
C ALA A 55 -3.82 3.81 -1.98
N PHE A 56 -4.46 4.96 -2.06
CA PHE A 56 -5.65 5.30 -1.29
C PHE A 56 -6.89 5.24 -2.19
N PHE A 57 -7.93 4.53 -1.73
CA PHE A 57 -9.17 4.38 -2.49
C PHE A 57 -10.38 4.46 -1.58
N THR A 58 -11.45 5.06 -2.09
CA THR A 58 -12.78 4.99 -1.49
C THR A 58 -13.73 4.22 -2.40
N SER A 59 -13.34 3.98 -3.65
CA SER A 59 -14.19 3.34 -4.66
C SER A 59 -13.58 2.01 -5.11
N ARG A 60 -14.37 0.95 -4.97
CA ARG A 60 -14.00 -0.40 -5.42
C ARG A 60 -13.69 -0.42 -6.92
N SER A 61 -14.50 0.25 -7.73
CA SER A 61 -14.27 0.27 -9.17
C SER A 61 -12.98 0.97 -9.55
N LYS A 62 -12.64 2.04 -8.85
CA LYS A 62 -11.37 2.74 -9.09
C LYS A 62 -10.17 1.89 -8.70
N LEU A 63 -10.29 1.17 -7.59
CA LEU A 63 -9.24 0.24 -7.17
C LEU A 63 -9.01 -0.83 -8.23
N ILE A 64 -10.07 -1.46 -8.69
CA ILE A 64 -9.98 -2.53 -9.69
C ILE A 64 -9.33 -2.00 -10.96
N ALA A 65 -9.72 -0.81 -11.40
CA ALA A 65 -9.15 -0.20 -12.61
C ALA A 65 -7.66 0.14 -12.45
N ALA A 66 -7.24 0.55 -11.24
CA ALA A 66 -5.86 0.94 -10.98
C ALA A 66 -4.95 -0.24 -10.69
N TRP A 67 -5.48 -1.37 -10.23
CA TRP A 67 -4.68 -2.48 -9.72
C TRP A 67 -3.61 -2.98 -10.69
N PRO A 68 -3.88 -3.16 -12.00
CA PRO A 68 -2.83 -3.60 -12.93
C PRO A 68 -1.63 -2.66 -12.97
N LYS A 69 -1.85 -1.35 -12.91
CA LYS A 69 -0.76 -0.38 -12.93
C LYS A 69 0.04 -0.42 -11.64
N LEU A 70 -0.65 -0.59 -10.51
CA LEU A 70 0.02 -0.65 -9.21
C LEU A 70 0.93 -1.87 -9.13
N THR A 71 0.42 -3.03 -9.52
CA THR A 71 1.18 -4.26 -9.44
C THR A 71 2.31 -4.32 -10.47
N ALA A 72 2.11 -3.74 -11.65
CA ALA A 72 3.16 -3.67 -12.66
C ALA A 72 4.33 -2.81 -12.21
N ALA A 73 4.07 -1.78 -11.40
CA ALA A 73 5.12 -0.89 -10.91
C ALA A 73 5.86 -1.44 -9.70
N ALA A 74 5.25 -2.34 -8.94
CA ALA A 74 5.88 -2.93 -7.76
C ALA A 74 6.93 -3.96 -8.18
N ALA A 75 8.07 -3.95 -7.49
CA ALA A 75 9.06 -4.99 -7.68
C ALA A 75 8.46 -6.35 -7.27
N PRO A 76 8.91 -7.46 -7.86
CA PRO A 76 8.36 -8.78 -7.51
C PRO A 76 8.44 -9.11 -6.02
N ASP A 77 9.44 -8.59 -5.31
CA ASP A 77 9.57 -8.76 -3.87
C ASP A 77 9.09 -7.55 -3.08
N GLY A 78 8.45 -6.59 -3.76
CA GLY A 78 7.90 -5.40 -3.14
C GLY A 78 6.50 -5.63 -2.60
N GLY A 79 5.91 -4.57 -2.06
CA GLY A 79 4.56 -4.63 -1.52
C GLY A 79 3.69 -3.48 -2.00
N VAL A 80 2.40 -3.76 -2.11
CA VAL A 80 1.39 -2.77 -2.44
C VAL A 80 0.43 -2.66 -1.27
N TRP A 81 0.39 -1.48 -0.66
CA TRP A 81 -0.59 -1.17 0.38
C TRP A 81 -1.82 -0.56 -0.26
N VAL A 82 -2.97 -1.15 0.01
CA VAL A 82 -4.25 -0.55 -0.36
C VAL A 82 -4.84 0.04 0.91
N ALA A 83 -5.05 1.35 0.90
CA ALA A 83 -5.61 2.06 2.04
C ALA A 83 -7.07 2.42 1.74
N TRP A 84 -7.93 2.19 2.71
CA TRP A 84 -9.36 2.51 2.60
C TRP A 84 -9.86 3.11 3.91
N PRO A 85 -10.97 3.88 3.87
CA PRO A 85 -11.50 4.46 5.10
C PRO A 85 -12.08 3.39 6.02
N LYS A 86 -11.73 3.45 7.30
CA LYS A 86 -12.33 2.60 8.33
C LYS A 86 -13.83 2.87 8.39
N LYS A 87 -14.59 1.84 8.70
CA LYS A 87 -16.04 1.97 8.88
C LYS A 87 -16.36 3.04 9.93
N SER A 88 -15.61 3.08 11.02
CA SER A 88 -15.81 4.03 12.10
C SER A 88 -15.51 5.49 11.71
N SER A 89 -14.83 5.72 10.60
CA SER A 89 -14.48 7.08 10.17
C SER A 89 -15.68 7.87 9.64
N GLY A 90 -16.73 7.18 9.21
CA GLY A 90 -17.87 7.82 8.59
C GLY A 90 -17.67 8.21 7.14
N VAL A 91 -16.47 8.02 6.58
CA VAL A 91 -16.24 8.33 5.17
C VAL A 91 -16.91 7.26 4.30
N ALA A 92 -17.67 7.71 3.30
CA ALA A 92 -18.39 6.78 2.43
C ALA A 92 -17.42 5.99 1.56
N THR A 93 -17.61 4.66 1.53
CA THR A 93 -16.81 3.78 0.72
C THR A 93 -17.53 2.45 0.54
N ASP A 94 -17.28 1.79 -0.59
CA ASP A 94 -17.75 0.42 -0.81
C ASP A 94 -16.60 -0.59 -0.64
N ILE A 95 -15.49 -0.15 -0.05
CA ILE A 95 -14.33 -1.02 0.19
C ILE A 95 -14.32 -1.46 1.65
N THR A 96 -14.12 -2.76 1.84
CA THR A 96 -13.86 -3.37 3.14
C THR A 96 -12.69 -4.34 2.97
N GLU A 97 -12.17 -4.83 4.08
CA GLU A 97 -11.10 -5.83 4.05
C GLU A 97 -11.51 -7.06 3.23
N ASN A 98 -12.77 -7.51 3.40
CA ASN A 98 -13.28 -8.66 2.65
C ASN A 98 -13.40 -8.36 1.15
N VAL A 99 -13.79 -7.14 0.79
CA VAL A 99 -13.85 -6.73 -0.62
C VAL A 99 -12.45 -6.77 -1.22
N LEU A 100 -11.44 -6.28 -0.50
CA LEU A 100 -10.06 -6.32 -0.99
C LEU A 100 -9.61 -7.75 -1.28
N ARG A 101 -9.87 -8.66 -0.36
CA ARG A 101 -9.50 -10.05 -0.57
C ARG A 101 -10.26 -10.68 -1.73
N ALA A 102 -11.56 -10.42 -1.83
CA ALA A 102 -12.37 -10.98 -2.90
C ALA A 102 -11.88 -10.52 -4.29
N GLU A 103 -11.49 -9.27 -4.41
CA GLU A 103 -11.06 -8.70 -5.69
C GLU A 103 -9.61 -8.99 -6.02
N LEU A 104 -8.73 -9.00 -5.03
CA LEU A 104 -7.30 -8.98 -5.29
C LEU A 104 -6.62 -10.33 -5.17
N LEU A 105 -7.10 -11.23 -4.32
CA LEU A 105 -6.48 -12.56 -4.21
C LEU A 105 -6.47 -13.33 -5.54
N PRO A 106 -7.54 -13.28 -6.36
CA PRO A 106 -7.51 -13.98 -7.64
C PRO A 106 -6.44 -13.47 -8.61
N THR A 107 -5.87 -12.29 -8.36
CA THR A 107 -4.84 -11.73 -9.25
C THR A 107 -3.46 -12.29 -8.97
N GLY A 108 -3.31 -13.14 -7.95
CA GLY A 108 -2.01 -13.70 -7.59
C GLY A 108 -1.26 -12.93 -6.51
N TRP A 109 -1.87 -11.89 -5.98
CA TRP A 109 -1.32 -11.11 -4.87
C TRP A 109 -2.04 -11.48 -3.59
N VAL A 110 -1.29 -11.66 -2.51
CA VAL A 110 -1.85 -12.10 -1.23
C VAL A 110 -1.55 -11.07 -0.16
N ASP A 111 -2.49 -10.90 0.77
CA ASP A 111 -2.31 -9.99 1.88
C ASP A 111 -1.46 -10.64 2.97
N ASN A 112 -0.60 -9.83 3.58
CA ASN A 112 0.27 -10.34 4.65
C ASN A 112 0.41 -9.42 5.86
N LYS A 113 -0.04 -8.17 5.76
CA LYS A 113 0.03 -7.25 6.90
C LYS A 113 -1.13 -6.27 6.85
N VAL A 114 -1.57 -5.85 8.01
CA VAL A 114 -2.56 -4.79 8.17
C VAL A 114 -1.98 -3.73 9.10
N CYS A 115 -2.28 -2.46 8.84
CA CYS A 115 -1.95 -1.41 9.79
C CYS A 115 -2.98 -0.28 9.76
N ALA A 116 -3.08 0.43 10.88
CA ALA A 116 -3.81 1.69 10.90
C ALA A 116 -2.86 2.78 10.43
N ILE A 117 -3.25 3.50 9.39
CA ILE A 117 -2.44 4.61 8.87
C ILE A 117 -2.69 5.84 9.72
N ASP A 118 -3.96 6.14 9.99
CA ASP A 118 -4.36 7.22 10.88
C ASP A 118 -5.77 6.92 11.43
N ASP A 119 -6.44 7.94 11.96
CA ASP A 119 -7.79 7.77 12.52
C ASP A 119 -8.83 7.40 11.46
N THR A 120 -8.59 7.73 10.21
CA THR A 120 -9.52 7.50 9.11
C THR A 120 -9.16 6.26 8.29
N TRP A 121 -7.88 6.07 7.99
CA TRP A 121 -7.44 5.11 6.98
C TRP A 121 -6.80 3.86 7.57
N SER A 122 -7.22 2.70 7.08
CA SER A 122 -6.57 1.42 7.30
C SER A 122 -5.82 1.02 6.04
N GLY A 123 -4.76 0.22 6.20
CA GLY A 123 -4.01 -0.31 5.06
C GLY A 123 -3.87 -1.82 5.15
N LEU A 124 -3.97 -2.47 4.01
CA LEU A 124 -3.72 -3.91 3.86
C LEU A 124 -2.63 -4.09 2.82
N ARG A 125 -1.56 -4.79 3.20
CA ARG A 125 -0.41 -4.98 2.32
C ARG A 125 -0.54 -6.26 1.52
N PHE A 126 -0.36 -6.13 0.21
CA PHE A 126 -0.38 -7.27 -0.72
C PHE A 126 1.01 -7.48 -1.28
N VAL A 127 1.38 -8.75 -1.43
CA VAL A 127 2.65 -9.17 -2.04
C VAL A 127 2.34 -10.23 -3.09
N LEU A 128 3.20 -10.32 -4.09
CA LEU A 128 3.07 -11.34 -5.12
C LEU A 128 3.34 -12.71 -4.51
N ARG A 129 2.51 -13.69 -4.82
CA ARG A 129 2.72 -15.07 -4.33
C ARG A 129 4.10 -15.55 -4.73
N LYS A 130 4.77 -16.24 -3.80
CA LYS A 130 6.13 -16.73 -4.04
C LYS A 130 6.24 -17.59 -5.30
N GLU A 131 5.27 -18.46 -5.54
CA GLU A 131 5.29 -19.34 -6.70
C GLU A 131 5.13 -18.58 -8.03
N LEU A 132 4.68 -17.33 -7.98
CA LEU A 132 4.57 -16.50 -9.18
C LEU A 132 5.80 -15.63 -9.41
N ARG A 133 6.74 -15.62 -8.48
CA ARG A 133 8.01 -14.90 -8.63
C ARG A 133 8.99 -15.81 -9.35
N ARG A 134 9.57 -15.30 -10.44
CA ARG A 134 10.55 -16.10 -11.19
C ARG A 134 11.92 -16.02 -10.52
N PRO A 135 12.74 -17.09 -10.65
CA PRO A 135 14.12 -17.02 -10.17
C PRO A 135 14.82 -15.79 -10.76
N GLY A 136 15.48 -15.03 -9.90
CA GLY A 136 16.17 -13.81 -10.33
C GLY A 136 15.31 -12.57 -10.39
N ASP A 137 13.99 -12.68 -10.22
CA ASP A 137 13.10 -11.53 -10.17
C ASP A 137 13.29 -10.81 -8.84
N LYS A 138 14.35 -10.04 -8.78
CA LYS A 138 14.67 -9.24 -7.61
C LYS A 138 14.51 -7.79 -7.96
N ARG A 139 14.31 -6.97 -6.92
CA ARG A 139 14.25 -5.52 -7.09
C ARG A 139 15.54 -4.98 -7.67
N ARG A 140 16.65 -5.56 -7.27
CA ARG A 140 17.98 -5.13 -7.71
C ARG A 140 18.91 -6.28 -7.86
#